data_0d61a927aa7410ba5bcc7c6a6c2b3688
#
_entry.id   0d61a927aa7410ba5bcc7c6a6c2b3688
#
_cell.length_a   1.000
_cell.length_b   1.000
_cell.length_c   1.000
_cell.angle_alpha   90.00
_cell.angle_beta   90.00
_cell.angle_gamma   90.00
#
_symmetry.space_group_name_H-M   'P 1'
#
loop_
_entity.id
_entity.type
_entity.pdbx_description
1 polymer ?
#
loop_
_entity_poly.entity_id
_entity_poly.type
_entity_poly.pdbx_seq_one_letter_code
_entity_poly.pdbx_strand_id
1 'polypeptide(L)'
;MNHLRPIKQLPTHEVENMPPYMGNQDLWKNDKNLRDAVNREGAGWAEKNLSAFGHLMGCTEMFDHAEKANKNPPELKAFDQYGNRINYVDYHPSYHHLLGVAIKNEIPSFAWNHKKEGSQVAHMALTYMFNQVEGGVMCPMAMTYSVIPALKHNPDLEAQWLPKVLSNEYDDRDIPIDQKLGGTIGMFMTEKQGGSDVRANSTRAKPVSSSVGNGSEYLLTGHKYFCSAPMCDAFLVLANTDVGLSCFLVPRWKPDGERN
;
A
#
# COMPACT_ATOMS: atom_id res chain seq x y z
N MET A 1 0.81 -25.05 8.60
CA MET A 1 1.40 -26.34 8.10
C MET A 1 2.01 -27.24 9.18
N ASN A 2 1.88 -26.92 10.47
CA ASN A 2 2.49 -27.71 11.57
C ASN A 2 2.04 -29.16 11.73
N HIS A 3 1.01 -29.58 11.01
CA HIS A 3 0.47 -30.96 11.03
C HIS A 3 1.05 -31.84 9.94
N LEU A 4 1.78 -31.28 8.99
CA LEU A 4 2.45 -32.05 7.93
C LEU A 4 3.79 -32.55 8.47
N ARG A 5 3.96 -33.88 8.43
CA ARG A 5 5.21 -34.53 8.79
C ARG A 5 5.89 -35.01 7.51
N PRO A 6 6.86 -34.26 6.96
CA PRO A 6 7.52 -34.66 5.74
C PRO A 6 8.35 -35.94 5.94
N ILE A 7 8.42 -36.76 4.93
CA ILE A 7 9.37 -37.87 4.85
C ILE A 7 10.75 -37.25 4.59
N LYS A 8 11.64 -37.33 5.58
CA LYS A 8 12.97 -36.72 5.50
C LYS A 8 14.00 -37.58 4.76
N GLN A 9 13.78 -38.88 4.69
CA GLN A 9 14.67 -39.82 4.00
C GLN A 9 13.90 -40.52 2.90
N LEU A 10 14.47 -40.52 1.73
CA LEU A 10 13.94 -41.20 0.56
C LEU A 10 14.86 -42.39 0.25
N PRO A 11 14.31 -43.60 -0.08
CA PRO A 11 15.11 -44.78 -0.34
C PRO A 11 15.92 -44.73 -1.67
N THR A 12 15.60 -43.73 -2.52
CA THR A 12 16.20 -43.58 -3.85
C THR A 12 17.30 -42.53 -3.92
N HIS A 13 17.28 -41.51 -3.04
CA HIS A 13 18.25 -40.42 -3.04
C HIS A 13 18.14 -39.59 -1.76
N GLU A 14 19.18 -38.80 -1.48
CA GLU A 14 19.24 -37.83 -0.43
C GLU A 14 19.25 -36.41 -1.03
N VAL A 15 18.45 -35.50 -0.45
CA VAL A 15 18.37 -34.09 -0.91
C VAL A 15 19.31 -33.25 -0.07
N GLU A 16 20.46 -32.89 -0.64
CA GLU A 16 21.51 -32.17 0.09
C GLU A 16 21.66 -30.70 -0.28
N ASN A 17 21.16 -30.30 -1.47
CA ASN A 17 21.42 -28.98 -2.07
C ASN A 17 20.28 -27.98 -1.91
N MET A 18 19.39 -28.19 -0.94
CA MET A 18 18.29 -27.26 -0.66
C MET A 18 18.60 -26.43 0.59
N PRO A 19 18.40 -25.11 0.55
CA PRO A 19 18.52 -24.30 1.75
C PRO A 19 17.44 -24.67 2.78
N PRO A 20 17.70 -24.49 4.08
CA PRO A 20 16.69 -24.70 5.09
C PRO A 20 15.53 -23.72 4.93
N TYR A 21 14.34 -24.13 5.35
CA TYR A 21 13.18 -23.23 5.39
C TYR A 21 13.47 -22.00 6.24
N MET A 22 13.20 -20.81 5.67
CA MET A 22 13.37 -19.53 6.35
C MET A 22 12.10 -19.18 7.12
N GLY A 23 12.06 -19.55 8.39
CA GLY A 23 10.96 -19.21 9.30
C GLY A 23 11.45 -19.14 10.74
N ASN A 24 10.68 -18.50 11.62
CA ASN A 24 11.02 -18.27 13.03
C ASN A 24 12.39 -17.59 13.21
N GLN A 25 12.67 -16.60 12.37
CA GLN A 25 13.82 -15.74 12.47
C GLN A 25 13.43 -14.44 13.18
N ASP A 26 14.39 -13.78 13.78
CA ASP A 26 14.20 -12.40 14.24
C ASP A 26 14.92 -11.47 13.25
N LEU A 27 14.16 -10.82 12.38
CA LEU A 27 14.71 -10.00 11.29
C LEU A 27 15.46 -8.78 11.81
N TRP A 28 15.11 -8.27 12.99
CA TRP A 28 15.84 -7.19 13.64
C TRP A 28 17.11 -7.69 14.30
N LYS A 29 16.99 -8.70 15.16
CA LYS A 29 18.12 -9.22 15.95
C LYS A 29 19.23 -9.80 15.07
N ASN A 30 18.87 -10.45 13.97
CA ASN A 30 19.82 -11.12 13.09
C ASN A 30 20.52 -10.17 12.12
N ASP A 31 19.99 -8.97 11.91
CA ASP A 31 20.59 -7.97 10.99
C ASP A 31 21.36 -6.91 11.78
N LYS A 32 22.64 -7.18 12.03
CA LYS A 32 23.54 -6.23 12.71
C LYS A 32 23.72 -4.94 11.89
N ASN A 33 23.79 -5.05 10.55
CA ASN A 33 24.03 -3.89 9.68
C ASN A 33 22.85 -2.92 9.73
N LEU A 34 21.62 -3.45 9.73
CA LEU A 34 20.42 -2.64 9.87
C LEU A 34 20.41 -1.90 11.22
N ARG A 35 20.70 -2.59 12.33
CA ARG A 35 20.75 -1.97 13.66
C ARG A 35 21.82 -0.89 13.78
N ASP A 36 23.02 -1.16 13.26
CA ASP A 36 24.11 -0.19 13.25
C ASP A 36 23.74 1.05 12.43
N ALA A 37 23.09 0.88 11.27
CA ALA A 37 22.63 1.98 10.44
C ALA A 37 21.54 2.81 11.16
N VAL A 38 20.55 2.17 11.75
CA VAL A 38 19.47 2.84 12.50
C VAL A 38 20.05 3.69 13.65
N ASN A 39 21.00 3.14 14.40
CA ASN A 39 21.63 3.86 15.51
C ASN A 39 22.52 5.02 15.02
N ARG A 40 23.32 4.79 13.98
CA ARG A 40 24.20 5.82 13.39
C ARG A 40 23.42 7.01 12.86
N GLU A 41 22.27 6.77 12.26
CA GLU A 41 21.43 7.79 11.63
C GLU A 41 20.37 8.39 12.59
N GLY A 42 20.55 8.24 13.90
CA GLY A 42 19.74 8.89 14.92
C GLY A 42 18.35 8.30 15.15
N ALA A 43 18.07 7.08 14.65
CA ALA A 43 16.78 6.43 14.79
C ALA A 43 16.72 5.41 15.96
N GLY A 44 17.72 5.34 16.82
CA GLY A 44 17.78 4.40 17.94
C GLY A 44 16.60 4.47 18.92
N TRP A 45 15.92 5.61 19.00
CA TRP A 45 14.68 5.76 19.78
C TRP A 45 13.55 4.84 19.34
N ALA A 46 13.57 4.36 18.08
CA ALA A 46 12.56 3.46 17.53
C ALA A 46 12.88 1.97 17.77
N GLU A 47 13.99 1.63 18.43
CA GLU A 47 14.46 0.25 18.60
C GLU A 47 13.38 -0.69 19.13
N LYS A 48 12.58 -0.23 20.10
CA LYS A 48 11.48 -1.04 20.67
C LYS A 48 10.47 -1.46 19.60
N ASN A 49 10.06 -0.52 18.74
CA ASN A 49 9.11 -0.77 17.66
C ASN A 49 9.74 -1.69 16.60
N LEU A 50 10.98 -1.39 16.20
CA LEU A 50 11.70 -2.14 15.18
C LEU A 50 11.98 -3.58 15.61
N SER A 51 12.37 -3.78 16.86
CA SER A 51 12.61 -5.12 17.43
C SER A 51 11.32 -5.95 17.50
N ALA A 52 10.23 -5.37 18.00
CA ALA A 52 8.94 -6.05 18.02
C ALA A 52 8.45 -6.41 16.62
N PHE A 53 8.63 -5.50 15.66
CA PHE A 53 8.23 -5.73 14.29
C PHE A 53 9.10 -6.77 13.58
N GLY A 54 10.42 -6.75 13.77
CA GLY A 54 11.34 -7.75 13.21
C GLY A 54 11.07 -9.15 13.73
N HIS A 55 10.70 -9.29 15.01
CA HIS A 55 10.27 -10.56 15.57
C HIS A 55 8.94 -11.04 14.96
N LEU A 56 7.94 -10.15 14.84
CA LEU A 56 6.65 -10.44 14.21
C LEU A 56 6.81 -10.91 12.77
N MET A 57 7.52 -10.13 11.95
CA MET A 57 7.66 -10.43 10.53
C MET A 57 8.50 -11.68 10.26
N GLY A 58 9.43 -12.02 11.16
CA GLY A 58 10.28 -13.20 11.02
C GLY A 58 9.62 -14.53 11.41
N CYS A 59 8.37 -14.52 11.91
CA CYS A 59 7.70 -15.76 12.29
C CYS A 59 7.18 -16.53 11.07
N THR A 60 7.08 -17.86 11.21
CA THR A 60 6.61 -18.77 10.14
C THR A 60 5.22 -18.39 9.62
N GLU A 61 4.35 -17.87 10.47
CA GLU A 61 3.00 -17.46 10.10
C GLU A 61 3.00 -16.35 9.04
N MET A 62 3.89 -15.36 9.16
CA MET A 62 4.00 -14.28 8.18
C MET A 62 4.50 -14.79 6.82
N PHE A 63 5.48 -15.68 6.81
CA PHE A 63 5.91 -16.35 5.57
C PHE A 63 4.81 -17.20 4.94
N ASP A 64 4.02 -17.91 5.74
CA ASP A 64 2.86 -18.69 5.25
C ASP A 64 1.80 -17.78 4.63
N HIS A 65 1.52 -16.61 5.21
CA HIS A 65 0.62 -15.61 4.63
C HIS A 65 1.18 -15.04 3.33
N ALA A 66 2.46 -14.72 3.29
CA ALA A 66 3.12 -14.21 2.10
C ALA A 66 3.06 -15.23 0.95
N GLU A 67 3.37 -16.49 1.22
CA GLU A 67 3.27 -17.57 0.22
C GLU A 67 1.85 -17.73 -0.32
N LYS A 68 0.84 -17.71 0.56
CA LYS A 68 -0.57 -17.81 0.16
C LYS A 68 -1.02 -16.61 -0.66
N ALA A 69 -0.64 -15.39 -0.28
CA ALA A 69 -0.96 -14.19 -1.03
C ALA A 69 -0.35 -14.22 -2.43
N ASN A 70 0.93 -14.65 -2.55
CA ASN A 70 1.61 -14.75 -3.83
C ASN A 70 1.07 -15.86 -4.75
N LYS A 71 0.63 -16.98 -4.19
CA LYS A 71 0.06 -18.09 -4.95
C LYS A 71 -1.38 -17.88 -5.41
N ASN A 72 -2.09 -16.94 -4.81
CA ASN A 72 -3.47 -16.62 -5.12
C ASN A 72 -3.57 -15.16 -5.58
N PRO A 73 -3.32 -14.89 -6.89
CA PRO A 73 -3.40 -13.54 -7.43
C PRO A 73 -4.82 -12.99 -7.30
N PRO A 74 -4.97 -11.65 -7.25
CA PRO A 74 -6.29 -11.02 -7.15
C PRO A 74 -7.14 -11.32 -8.39
N GLU A 75 -8.44 -11.49 -8.18
CA GLU A 75 -9.43 -11.80 -9.21
C GLU A 75 -10.33 -10.58 -9.49
N LEU A 76 -10.44 -10.19 -10.75
CA LEU A 76 -11.38 -9.15 -11.16
C LEU A 76 -12.81 -9.72 -11.29
N LYS A 77 -13.71 -9.26 -10.45
CA LYS A 77 -15.15 -9.48 -10.53
C LYS A 77 -15.80 -8.24 -11.15
N ALA A 78 -15.87 -8.21 -12.49
CA ALA A 78 -16.40 -7.06 -13.21
C ALA A 78 -17.91 -6.91 -13.06
N PHE A 79 -18.65 -8.03 -12.93
CA PHE A 79 -20.10 -8.08 -12.86
C PHE A 79 -20.57 -9.00 -11.74
N ASP A 80 -21.74 -8.71 -11.18
CA ASP A 80 -22.45 -9.62 -10.29
C ASP A 80 -23.20 -10.72 -11.08
N GLN A 81 -23.90 -11.61 -10.36
CA GLN A 81 -24.68 -12.71 -10.96
C GLN A 81 -25.84 -12.25 -11.84
N TYR A 82 -26.24 -10.98 -11.75
CA TYR A 82 -27.34 -10.39 -12.54
C TYR A 82 -26.83 -9.55 -13.72
N GLY A 83 -25.51 -9.46 -13.92
CA GLY A 83 -24.88 -8.66 -14.96
C GLY A 83 -24.69 -7.17 -14.62
N ASN A 84 -24.93 -6.78 -13.38
CA ASN A 84 -24.64 -5.43 -12.93
C ASN A 84 -23.12 -5.24 -12.76
N ARG A 85 -22.59 -4.12 -13.26
CA ARG A 85 -21.18 -3.82 -13.15
C ARG A 85 -20.81 -3.46 -11.71
N ILE A 86 -19.86 -4.20 -11.14
CA ILE A 86 -19.37 -3.99 -9.77
C ILE A 86 -17.89 -3.57 -9.72
N ASN A 87 -17.08 -3.92 -10.74
CA ASN A 87 -15.66 -3.59 -10.84
C ASN A 87 -14.91 -3.84 -9.52
N TYR A 88 -15.15 -4.99 -8.90
CA TYR A 88 -14.52 -5.38 -7.65
C TYR A 88 -13.29 -6.25 -7.93
N VAL A 89 -12.20 -5.99 -7.22
CA VAL A 89 -11.01 -6.84 -7.25
C VAL A 89 -10.93 -7.56 -5.91
N ASP A 90 -11.06 -8.88 -5.98
CA ASP A 90 -11.06 -9.77 -4.82
C ASP A 90 -9.63 -10.24 -4.54
N TYR A 91 -9.17 -9.97 -3.32
CA TYR A 91 -7.86 -10.38 -2.84
C TYR A 91 -7.98 -11.55 -1.86
N HIS A 92 -6.99 -12.43 -1.87
CA HIS A 92 -6.92 -13.51 -0.91
C HIS A 92 -6.87 -12.98 0.54
N PRO A 93 -7.53 -13.64 1.53
CA PRO A 93 -7.50 -13.20 2.94
C PRO A 93 -6.10 -12.97 3.52
N SER A 94 -5.09 -13.71 3.05
CA SER A 94 -3.70 -13.49 3.47
C SER A 94 -3.14 -12.15 3.00
N TYR A 95 -3.57 -11.61 1.85
CA TYR A 95 -3.21 -10.26 1.43
C TYR A 95 -3.77 -9.22 2.41
N HIS A 96 -5.05 -9.34 2.78
CA HIS A 96 -5.68 -8.45 3.75
C HIS A 96 -5.02 -8.55 5.14
N HIS A 97 -4.63 -9.76 5.55
CA HIS A 97 -3.88 -9.95 6.80
C HIS A 97 -2.55 -9.18 6.78
N LEU A 98 -1.74 -9.35 5.74
CA LEU A 98 -0.45 -8.66 5.58
C LEU A 98 -0.61 -7.14 5.50
N LEU A 99 -1.63 -6.67 4.77
CA LEU A 99 -1.95 -5.24 4.68
C LEU A 99 -2.33 -4.67 6.05
N GLY A 100 -3.15 -5.41 6.82
CA GLY A 100 -3.50 -5.07 8.19
C GLY A 100 -2.30 -5.00 9.12
N VAL A 101 -1.37 -5.96 9.02
CA VAL A 101 -0.10 -5.96 9.77
C VAL A 101 0.74 -4.73 9.41
N ALA A 102 0.85 -4.39 8.11
CA ALA A 102 1.61 -3.22 7.65
C ALA A 102 1.03 -1.92 8.21
N ILE A 103 -0.28 -1.72 8.12
CA ILE A 103 -0.97 -0.51 8.60
C ILE A 103 -0.89 -0.41 10.12
N LYS A 104 -1.16 -1.50 10.85
CA LYS A 104 -1.11 -1.52 12.32
C LYS A 104 0.27 -1.15 12.87
N ASN A 105 1.32 -1.47 12.13
CA ASN A 105 2.70 -1.11 12.47
C ASN A 105 3.17 0.19 11.78
N GLU A 106 2.22 1.01 11.33
CA GLU A 106 2.44 2.35 10.80
C GLU A 106 3.39 2.41 9.57
N ILE A 107 3.52 1.34 8.79
CA ILE A 107 4.41 1.39 7.61
C ILE A 107 4.06 2.59 6.70
N PRO A 108 2.76 2.87 6.36
CA PRO A 108 2.46 4.01 5.51
C PRO A 108 2.49 5.37 6.23
N SER A 109 2.70 5.42 7.54
CA SER A 109 2.53 6.66 8.32
C SER A 109 3.62 6.94 9.35
N PHE A 110 4.54 6.01 9.61
CA PHE A 110 5.48 6.08 10.74
C PHE A 110 6.25 7.41 10.82
N ALA A 111 6.93 7.81 9.74
CA ALA A 111 7.73 9.04 9.77
C ALA A 111 6.86 10.32 9.79
N TRP A 112 5.59 10.23 9.42
CA TRP A 112 4.64 11.36 9.49
C TRP A 112 4.06 11.54 10.90
N ASN A 113 3.82 10.42 11.60
CA ASN A 113 3.33 10.42 12.99
C ASN A 113 4.43 10.73 13.99
N HIS A 114 5.67 10.29 13.73
CA HIS A 114 6.82 10.43 14.63
C HIS A 114 7.82 11.44 14.06
N LYS A 115 7.54 12.74 14.19
CA LYS A 115 8.39 13.84 13.69
C LYS A 115 9.63 14.05 14.56
N LYS A 116 10.58 13.11 14.48
CA LYS A 116 11.85 13.13 15.21
C LYS A 116 13.01 12.97 14.23
N GLU A 117 14.22 13.31 14.67
CA GLU A 117 15.44 12.95 13.95
C GLU A 117 15.48 11.44 13.71
N GLY A 118 15.90 11.03 12.52
CA GLY A 118 15.95 9.61 12.13
C GLY A 118 14.60 8.95 11.81
N SER A 119 13.46 9.67 11.83
CA SER A 119 12.12 9.08 11.55
C SER A 119 12.04 8.38 10.20
N GLN A 120 12.66 8.95 9.17
CA GLN A 120 12.71 8.36 7.84
C GLN A 120 13.53 7.07 7.83
N VAL A 121 14.60 7.02 8.61
CA VAL A 121 15.43 5.81 8.75
C VAL A 121 14.65 4.71 9.45
N ALA A 122 13.93 5.03 10.53
CA ALA A 122 13.06 4.08 11.22
C ALA A 122 11.94 3.56 10.31
N HIS A 123 11.29 4.45 9.53
CA HIS A 123 10.30 4.06 8.51
C HIS A 123 10.91 3.09 7.48
N MET A 124 12.09 3.42 6.95
CA MET A 124 12.78 2.54 5.99
C MET A 124 13.20 1.21 6.59
N ALA A 125 13.55 1.16 7.88
CA ALA A 125 13.86 -0.08 8.57
C ALA A 125 12.62 -1.01 8.69
N LEU A 126 11.44 -0.46 9.01
CA LEU A 126 10.17 -1.20 8.98
C LEU A 126 9.89 -1.75 7.57
N THR A 127 9.97 -0.88 6.56
CA THR A 127 9.78 -1.23 5.15
C THR A 127 10.75 -2.32 4.69
N TYR A 128 12.01 -2.22 5.06
CA TYR A 128 13.05 -3.19 4.73
C TYR A 128 12.77 -4.58 5.33
N MET A 129 12.40 -4.64 6.62
CA MET A 129 12.05 -5.91 7.26
C MET A 129 10.77 -6.53 6.67
N PHE A 130 9.76 -5.73 6.36
CA PHE A 130 8.54 -6.23 5.72
C PHE A 130 8.82 -6.83 4.34
N ASN A 131 9.62 -6.14 3.52
CA ASN A 131 9.95 -6.58 2.16
C ASN A 131 10.74 -7.90 2.10
N GLN A 132 11.39 -8.31 3.19
CA GLN A 132 12.04 -9.63 3.25
C GLN A 132 11.01 -10.78 3.26
N VAL A 133 9.78 -10.50 3.64
CA VAL A 133 8.68 -11.47 3.76
C VAL A 133 7.71 -11.36 2.60
N GLU A 134 7.25 -10.12 2.31
CA GLU A 134 6.27 -9.89 1.26
C GLU A 134 6.46 -8.49 0.64
N GLY A 135 6.55 -8.42 -0.69
CA GLY A 135 6.79 -7.18 -1.43
C GLY A 135 5.55 -6.57 -2.09
N GLY A 136 4.51 -7.35 -2.36
CA GLY A 136 3.32 -6.88 -3.10
C GLY A 136 2.49 -5.85 -2.33
N VAL A 137 2.31 -6.06 -1.03
CA VAL A 137 1.61 -5.11 -0.13
C VAL A 137 2.35 -3.79 0.02
N MET A 138 3.66 -3.78 -0.19
CA MET A 138 4.44 -2.54 -0.04
C MET A 138 4.12 -1.49 -1.09
N CYS A 139 3.57 -1.87 -2.24
CA CYS A 139 3.15 -0.89 -3.26
C CYS A 139 2.05 0.05 -2.74
N PRO A 140 0.88 -0.41 -2.26
CA PRO A 140 -0.12 0.47 -1.66
C PRO A 140 0.40 1.22 -0.41
N MET A 141 1.29 0.63 0.37
CA MET A 141 1.90 1.30 1.53
C MET A 141 2.78 2.48 1.11
N ALA A 142 3.65 2.28 0.13
CA ALA A 142 4.51 3.34 -0.40
C ALA A 142 3.69 4.48 -1.06
N MET A 143 2.63 4.15 -1.80
CA MET A 143 1.74 5.14 -2.38
C MET A 143 1.01 5.95 -1.30
N THR A 144 0.43 5.28 -0.30
CA THR A 144 -0.25 5.95 0.83
C THR A 144 0.71 6.83 1.63
N TYR A 145 1.95 6.38 1.86
CA TYR A 145 3.00 7.21 2.48
C TYR A 145 3.29 8.48 1.68
N SER A 146 3.37 8.35 0.35
CA SER A 146 3.83 9.41 -0.55
C SER A 146 2.74 10.42 -0.92
N VAL A 147 1.46 10.13 -0.67
CA VAL A 147 0.34 11.04 -0.97
C VAL A 147 0.28 12.24 -0.01
N ILE A 148 0.83 12.12 1.18
CA ILE A 148 0.65 13.10 2.27
C ILE A 148 1.12 14.51 1.87
N PRO A 149 2.28 14.72 1.24
CA PRO A 149 2.66 16.04 0.75
C PRO A 149 1.69 16.63 -0.27
N ALA A 150 1.10 15.79 -1.13
CA ALA A 150 0.13 16.25 -2.12
C ALA A 150 -1.18 16.71 -1.49
N LEU A 151 -1.69 15.99 -0.49
CA LEU A 151 -2.91 16.38 0.24
C LEU A 151 -2.79 17.76 0.90
N LYS A 152 -1.60 18.11 1.40
CA LYS A 152 -1.33 19.41 2.07
C LYS A 152 -1.47 20.63 1.16
N HIS A 153 -1.54 20.44 -0.15
CA HIS A 153 -1.80 21.55 -1.08
C HIS A 153 -3.28 21.96 -1.13
N ASN A 154 -4.18 21.18 -0.51
CA ASN A 154 -5.60 21.51 -0.41
C ASN A 154 -6.09 21.26 1.02
N PRO A 155 -6.39 22.34 1.81
CA PRO A 155 -6.76 22.20 3.21
C PRO A 155 -8.02 21.37 3.48
N ASP A 156 -9.00 21.38 2.57
CA ASP A 156 -10.24 20.61 2.72
C ASP A 156 -9.97 19.12 2.51
N LEU A 157 -9.19 18.76 1.48
CA LEU A 157 -8.76 17.39 1.25
C LEU A 157 -7.82 16.90 2.37
N GLU A 158 -6.92 17.76 2.85
CA GLU A 158 -6.07 17.44 4.00
C GLU A 158 -6.93 17.11 5.23
N ALA A 159 -7.89 17.95 5.56
CA ALA A 159 -8.76 17.74 6.73
C ALA A 159 -9.57 16.45 6.63
N GLN A 160 -10.04 16.09 5.45
CA GLN A 160 -10.83 14.88 5.21
C GLN A 160 -9.99 13.60 5.19
N TRP A 161 -8.86 13.61 4.47
CA TRP A 161 -8.11 12.40 4.15
C TRP A 161 -6.93 12.12 5.06
N LEU A 162 -6.24 13.16 5.55
CA LEU A 162 -5.03 12.98 6.35
C LEU A 162 -5.25 12.13 7.62
N PRO A 163 -6.33 12.33 8.41
CA PRO A 163 -6.58 11.48 9.58
C PRO A 163 -6.77 10.00 9.22
N LYS A 164 -7.31 9.72 8.03
CA LYS A 164 -7.58 8.35 7.56
C LYS A 164 -6.31 7.66 7.05
N VAL A 165 -5.45 8.36 6.32
CA VAL A 165 -4.19 7.79 5.80
C VAL A 165 -3.09 7.70 6.86
N LEU A 166 -3.21 8.46 7.95
CA LEU A 166 -2.31 8.36 9.12
C LEU A 166 -2.78 7.36 10.17
N SER A 167 -4.01 6.83 10.02
CA SER A 167 -4.55 5.82 10.93
C SER A 167 -3.75 4.52 10.90
N ASN A 168 -3.63 3.86 12.04
CA ASN A 168 -3.10 2.51 12.17
C ASN A 168 -4.18 1.42 12.18
N GLU A 169 -5.41 1.78 11.80
CA GLU A 169 -6.55 0.87 11.69
C GLU A 169 -6.77 0.49 10.22
N TYR A 170 -6.66 -0.80 9.92
CA TYR A 170 -7.01 -1.32 8.60
C TYR A 170 -8.50 -1.57 8.50
N ASP A 171 -9.12 -1.05 7.44
CA ASP A 171 -10.54 -1.22 7.16
C ASP A 171 -10.71 -1.62 5.69
N ASP A 172 -11.03 -2.90 5.45
CA ASP A 172 -11.16 -3.49 4.10
C ASP A 172 -12.54 -3.28 3.47
N ARG A 173 -13.49 -2.66 4.19
CA ARG A 173 -14.83 -2.42 3.67
C ARG A 173 -14.82 -1.45 2.50
N ASP A 174 -15.57 -1.77 1.45
CA ASP A 174 -15.76 -0.89 0.30
C ASP A 174 -16.94 0.07 0.54
N ILE A 175 -16.67 1.11 1.30
CA ILE A 175 -17.63 2.15 1.74
C ILE A 175 -16.98 3.54 1.67
N PRO A 176 -17.78 4.64 1.71
CA PRO A 176 -17.26 6.00 1.75
C PRO A 176 -16.23 6.23 2.85
N ILE A 177 -15.21 7.06 2.57
CA ILE A 177 -14.05 7.27 3.45
C ILE A 177 -14.41 7.85 4.83
N ASP A 178 -15.45 8.64 4.92
CA ASP A 178 -15.95 9.22 6.18
C ASP A 178 -16.42 8.14 7.17
N GLN A 179 -16.90 6.99 6.66
CA GLN A 179 -17.39 5.85 7.43
C GLN A 179 -16.29 4.83 7.77
N LYS A 180 -15.08 4.99 7.25
CA LYS A 180 -13.95 4.08 7.48
C LYS A 180 -13.10 4.47 8.69
N LEU A 181 -12.44 3.49 9.29
CA LEU A 181 -11.49 3.70 10.39
C LEU A 181 -10.13 4.19 9.87
N GLY A 182 -9.72 3.71 8.72
CA GLY A 182 -8.50 4.11 8.02
C GLY A 182 -8.67 3.98 6.51
N GLY A 183 -7.78 4.58 5.74
CA GLY A 183 -7.85 4.57 4.29
C GLY A 183 -6.49 4.49 3.62
N THR A 184 -6.49 4.00 2.38
CA THR A 184 -5.31 3.90 1.53
C THR A 184 -5.51 4.70 0.26
N ILE A 185 -4.42 5.26 -0.29
CA ILE A 185 -4.47 6.03 -1.53
C ILE A 185 -3.46 5.47 -2.51
N GLY A 186 -3.95 5.12 -3.70
CA GLY A 186 -3.14 4.69 -4.83
C GLY A 186 -2.68 5.84 -5.72
N MET A 187 -1.89 5.53 -6.75
CA MET A 187 -1.41 6.52 -7.72
C MET A 187 -1.53 5.97 -9.14
N PHE A 188 -2.29 6.65 -10.01
CA PHE A 188 -2.49 6.32 -11.41
C PHE A 188 -1.87 7.42 -12.29
N MET A 189 -0.55 7.48 -12.32
CA MET A 189 0.20 8.56 -12.94
C MET A 189 0.41 8.33 -14.43
N THR A 190 0.69 7.09 -14.84
CA THR A 190 1.11 6.73 -16.19
C THR A 190 -0.06 6.30 -17.09
N GLU A 191 0.21 6.20 -18.39
CA GLU A 191 -0.69 5.69 -19.40
C GLU A 191 -0.01 4.57 -20.20
N LYS A 192 -0.78 3.76 -20.94
CA LYS A 192 -0.24 2.57 -21.63
C LYS A 192 0.85 2.91 -22.66
N GLN A 193 0.78 4.07 -23.29
CA GLN A 193 1.77 4.53 -24.26
C GLN A 193 3.09 5.02 -23.64
N GLY A 194 3.15 5.24 -22.33
CA GLY A 194 4.39 5.64 -21.66
C GLY A 194 4.20 6.16 -20.24
N GLY A 195 5.33 6.26 -19.52
CA GLY A 195 5.40 6.71 -18.13
C GLY A 195 6.66 7.54 -17.83
N SER A 196 7.71 7.43 -18.64
CA SER A 196 8.93 8.23 -18.50
C SER A 196 8.71 9.73 -18.78
N ASP A 197 7.71 10.08 -19.59
CA ASP A 197 7.26 11.44 -19.79
C ASP A 197 5.76 11.56 -19.53
N VAL A 198 5.40 11.80 -18.27
CA VAL A 198 3.99 11.97 -17.85
C VAL A 198 3.34 13.25 -18.41
N ARG A 199 4.13 14.21 -18.92
CA ARG A 199 3.61 15.40 -19.57
C ARG A 199 2.96 15.08 -20.92
N ALA A 200 3.33 13.95 -21.52
CA ALA A 200 2.72 13.41 -22.73
C ALA A 200 1.41 12.63 -22.47
N ASN A 201 0.90 12.61 -21.24
CA ASN A 201 -0.38 11.98 -20.93
C ASN A 201 -1.52 12.58 -21.75
N SER A 202 -2.42 11.72 -22.21
CA SER A 202 -3.60 12.10 -23.03
C SER A 202 -4.88 12.26 -22.22
N THR A 203 -4.91 11.77 -20.97
CA THR A 203 -6.04 11.95 -20.04
C THR A 203 -6.37 13.43 -19.86
N ARG A 204 -7.66 13.77 -19.99
CA ARG A 204 -8.19 15.13 -19.93
C ARG A 204 -9.05 15.31 -18.68
N ALA A 205 -8.99 16.52 -18.12
CA ALA A 205 -9.84 16.96 -17.02
C ALA A 205 -10.68 18.15 -17.48
N LYS A 206 -12.00 18.07 -17.32
CA LYS A 206 -12.95 19.17 -17.59
C LYS A 206 -13.63 19.57 -16.29
N PRO A 207 -13.70 20.88 -15.97
CA PRO A 207 -14.41 21.33 -14.78
C PRO A 207 -15.91 20.99 -14.88
N VAL A 208 -16.51 20.59 -13.76
CA VAL A 208 -17.95 20.29 -13.66
C VAL A 208 -18.78 21.58 -13.63
N SER A 209 -18.20 22.68 -13.14
CA SER A 209 -18.85 23.99 -13.03
C SER A 209 -17.96 25.10 -13.59
N SER A 210 -18.40 26.34 -13.47
CA SER A 210 -17.58 27.52 -13.80
C SER A 210 -16.43 27.76 -12.80
N SER A 211 -16.44 27.12 -11.64
CA SER A 211 -15.34 27.16 -10.68
C SER A 211 -14.19 26.28 -11.18
N VAL A 212 -13.01 26.87 -11.27
CA VAL A 212 -11.80 26.20 -11.72
C VAL A 212 -10.66 26.40 -10.72
N GLY A 213 -9.73 25.44 -10.69
CA GLY A 213 -8.56 25.50 -9.82
C GLY A 213 -8.62 24.55 -8.65
N ASN A 214 -7.80 24.83 -7.63
CA ASN A 214 -7.66 23.97 -6.46
C ASN A 214 -8.99 23.90 -5.68
N GLY A 215 -9.41 22.65 -5.37
CA GLY A 215 -10.68 22.40 -4.66
C GLY A 215 -11.92 22.28 -5.56
N SER A 216 -11.82 22.58 -6.87
CA SER A 216 -12.94 22.41 -7.79
C SER A 216 -13.08 20.97 -8.25
N GLU A 217 -14.29 20.58 -8.64
CA GLU A 217 -14.60 19.26 -9.19
C GLU A 217 -14.37 19.20 -10.69
N TYR A 218 -13.85 18.06 -11.15
CA TYR A 218 -13.54 17.81 -12.57
C TYR A 218 -13.99 16.42 -13.00
N LEU A 219 -14.43 16.32 -14.24
CA LEU A 219 -14.63 15.04 -14.93
C LEU A 219 -13.34 14.65 -15.64
N LEU A 220 -12.82 13.47 -15.33
CA LEU A 220 -11.64 12.92 -15.97
C LEU A 220 -12.06 11.96 -17.09
N THR A 221 -11.42 12.09 -18.25
CA THR A 221 -11.60 11.20 -19.40
C THR A 221 -10.24 10.75 -19.90
N GLY A 222 -10.00 9.44 -19.89
CA GLY A 222 -8.72 8.89 -20.32
C GLY A 222 -8.56 7.44 -19.95
N HIS A 223 -7.36 6.90 -20.17
CA HIS A 223 -7.00 5.54 -19.84
C HIS A 223 -5.67 5.51 -19.09
N LYS A 224 -5.73 5.25 -17.82
CA LYS A 224 -4.52 5.07 -16.97
C LYS A 224 -4.08 3.62 -17.03
N TYR A 225 -2.78 3.41 -17.00
CA TYR A 225 -2.16 2.09 -17.02
C TYR A 225 -1.06 2.01 -15.99
N PHE A 226 -0.93 0.85 -15.36
CA PHE A 226 -0.32 0.62 -14.06
C PHE A 226 -1.13 1.26 -12.94
N CYS A 227 -2.35 0.74 -12.76
CA CYS A 227 -3.24 1.14 -11.68
C CYS A 227 -3.10 0.13 -10.54
N SER A 228 -1.98 0.17 -9.84
CA SER A 228 -1.68 -0.73 -8.73
C SER A 228 -2.64 -0.51 -7.57
N ALA A 229 -2.97 -1.60 -6.85
CA ALA A 229 -3.88 -1.58 -5.71
C ALA A 229 -5.22 -0.88 -6.02
N PRO A 230 -6.00 -1.37 -7.00
CA PRO A 230 -7.20 -0.70 -7.50
C PRO A 230 -8.33 -0.63 -6.46
N MET A 231 -8.19 -1.30 -5.31
CA MET A 231 -9.13 -1.25 -4.18
C MET A 231 -8.74 -0.22 -3.10
N CYS A 232 -7.74 0.62 -3.33
CA CYS A 232 -7.50 1.80 -2.49
C CYS A 232 -8.73 2.72 -2.47
N ASP A 233 -8.88 3.50 -1.40
CA ASP A 233 -10.05 4.36 -1.17
C ASP A 233 -10.09 5.59 -2.08
N ALA A 234 -8.92 6.03 -2.53
CA ALA A 234 -8.77 7.07 -3.55
C ALA A 234 -7.47 6.87 -4.33
N PHE A 235 -7.30 7.70 -5.38
CA PHE A 235 -6.13 7.66 -6.25
C PHE A 235 -5.67 9.06 -6.60
N LEU A 236 -4.35 9.31 -6.60
CA LEU A 236 -3.80 10.47 -7.28
C LEU A 236 -3.69 10.17 -8.79
N VAL A 237 -4.30 11.01 -9.59
CA VAL A 237 -4.38 10.84 -11.05
C VAL A 237 -3.86 12.10 -11.75
N LEU A 238 -2.98 11.93 -12.74
CA LEU A 238 -2.55 13.02 -13.59
C LEU A 238 -3.48 13.14 -14.82
N ALA A 239 -3.93 14.37 -15.08
CA ALA A 239 -4.71 14.71 -16.26
C ALA A 239 -4.41 16.13 -16.74
N ASN A 240 -4.59 16.39 -18.04
CA ASN A 240 -4.39 17.70 -18.64
C ASN A 240 -5.66 18.53 -18.53
N THR A 241 -5.50 19.74 -18.02
CA THR A 241 -6.47 20.84 -18.10
C THR A 241 -6.08 21.81 -19.25
N ASP A 242 -6.86 22.85 -19.48
CA ASP A 242 -6.54 23.90 -20.44
C ASP A 242 -5.28 24.72 -20.04
N VAL A 243 -4.90 24.67 -18.74
CA VAL A 243 -3.72 25.37 -18.22
C VAL A 243 -2.51 24.46 -18.00
N GLY A 244 -2.63 23.16 -18.27
CA GLY A 244 -1.54 22.20 -18.18
C GLY A 244 -1.85 20.95 -17.37
N LEU A 245 -0.79 20.15 -17.15
CA LEU A 245 -0.86 18.90 -16.39
C LEU A 245 -1.12 19.20 -14.91
N SER A 246 -2.15 18.58 -14.38
CA SER A 246 -2.59 18.74 -12.99
C SER A 246 -2.76 17.39 -12.31
N CYS A 247 -2.71 17.39 -10.97
CA CYS A 247 -2.92 16.20 -10.14
C CYS A 247 -4.29 16.28 -9.47
N PHE A 248 -5.05 15.19 -9.56
CA PHE A 248 -6.41 15.08 -9.02
C PHE A 248 -6.48 13.97 -8.00
N LEU A 249 -7.22 14.18 -6.91
CA LEU A 249 -7.65 13.11 -6.02
C LEU A 249 -8.96 12.52 -6.56
N VAL A 250 -8.95 11.26 -6.92
CA VAL A 250 -10.12 10.53 -7.44
C VAL A 250 -10.56 9.51 -6.39
N PRO A 251 -11.62 9.79 -5.63
CA PRO A 251 -12.11 8.85 -4.62
C PRO A 251 -12.87 7.70 -5.28
N ARG A 252 -12.87 6.52 -4.67
CA ARG A 252 -13.73 5.38 -5.11
C ARG A 252 -15.21 5.66 -4.88
N TRP A 253 -15.54 6.39 -3.84
CA TRP A 253 -16.88 6.84 -3.49
C TRP A 253 -16.93 8.35 -3.58
N LYS A 254 -17.83 8.85 -4.39
CA LYS A 254 -18.05 10.31 -4.54
C LYS A 254 -18.63 10.90 -3.23
N PRO A 255 -18.52 12.22 -3.05
CA PRO A 255 -19.11 12.90 -1.87
C PRO A 255 -20.63 12.70 -1.71
N ASP A 256 -21.34 12.43 -2.81
CA ASP A 256 -22.78 12.12 -2.82
C ASP A 256 -23.13 10.70 -2.34
N GLY A 257 -22.11 9.89 -2.04
CA GLY A 257 -22.27 8.51 -1.59
C GLY A 257 -22.48 7.48 -2.71
N GLU A 258 -22.33 7.89 -3.98
CA GLU A 258 -22.33 6.99 -5.12
C GLU A 258 -20.92 6.51 -5.46
N ARG A 259 -20.82 5.35 -6.09
CA ARG A 259 -19.53 4.90 -6.67
C ARG A 259 -19.09 5.81 -7.80
N ASN A 260 -17.79 6.06 -7.82
CA ASN A 260 -17.16 6.82 -8.88
C ASN A 260 -16.80 5.94 -10.09
#